data_ca53ae46dcba7207490a767b27f271f2
#
_entry.id   ca53ae46dcba7207490a767b27f271f2
#
_cell.length_a   1.000
_cell.length_b   1.000
_cell.length_c   1.000
_cell.angle_alpha   90.00
_cell.angle_beta   90.00
_cell.angle_gamma   90.00
#
_symmetry.space_group_name_H-M   'P 1'
#
loop_
_entity.id
_entity.type
_entity.pdbx_description
1 polymer ?
#
loop_
_entity_poly.entity_id
_entity_poly.type
_entity_poly.pdbx_seq_one_letter_code
_entity_poly.pdbx_strand_id
1 'polypeptide(L)'
;MIFTKNHFYYNGQTPDIVVVSIQEIVSLNAINILKSKGDKNVIKNWTKSLKNSLNTIFPDQCYIDPFNLDLVGIYIVLFIKKDIISEILFNDISEDKKGKFNLGNKGFFTFSFQYKDKIFSIASGHLDSGNKKNEKRIKTLGEILNKDIKVESKTIHKFKDADFWVILGDLNFRLELSYYDAICLIQDKNYDALYCMDQFHLAYEDENNSFLKNNLSEGKINFAPTYKFEKHSDNYAFEDGKIRVPSYCDRIFYCKKNGIRILSYERISTLKISDHRPVTAAFEVFWDKNKKENNNNEEKNA
;
A
#
# COMPACT_ATOMS: atom_id res chain seq x y z
N MET A 1 13.03 3.74 -17.34
CA MET A 1 12.88 2.64 -16.37
C MET A 1 12.17 3.21 -15.16
N ILE A 2 11.03 2.62 -14.73
CA ILE A 2 10.23 3.13 -13.62
C ILE A 2 10.88 2.77 -12.27
N PHE A 3 11.50 1.61 -12.19
CA PHE A 3 12.14 1.09 -10.99
C PHE A 3 13.60 0.73 -11.27
N THR A 4 14.43 0.73 -10.23
CA THR A 4 15.80 0.24 -10.25
C THR A 4 15.92 -1.04 -9.43
N LYS A 5 17.01 -1.79 -9.61
CA LYS A 5 17.28 -3.03 -8.88
C LYS A 5 17.23 -2.84 -7.36
N ASN A 6 17.72 -1.70 -6.86
CA ASN A 6 17.78 -1.40 -5.44
C ASN A 6 16.40 -1.28 -4.77
N HIS A 7 15.33 -1.01 -5.54
CA HIS A 7 13.98 -0.91 -4.98
C HIS A 7 13.32 -2.26 -4.69
N PHE A 8 13.85 -3.37 -5.26
CA PHE A 8 13.23 -4.70 -5.15
C PHE A 8 14.20 -5.79 -4.71
N TYR A 9 15.49 -5.48 -4.66
CA TYR A 9 16.52 -6.48 -4.44
C TYR A 9 17.05 -6.37 -3.03
N TYR A 10 16.73 -7.35 -2.21
CA TYR A 10 17.20 -7.42 -0.83
C TYR A 10 18.06 -8.68 -0.63
N ASN A 11 19.29 -8.50 -0.15
CA ASN A 11 20.25 -9.60 0.14
C ASN A 11 20.41 -10.64 -0.98
N GLY A 12 20.39 -10.21 -2.24
CA GLY A 12 20.55 -11.13 -3.36
C GLY A 12 19.28 -11.89 -3.76
N GLN A 13 18.16 -11.70 -3.07
CA GLN A 13 16.91 -12.40 -3.34
C GLN A 13 15.99 -11.57 -4.26
N THR A 14 15.25 -12.26 -5.11
CA THR A 14 14.21 -11.68 -5.96
C THR A 14 12.86 -11.87 -5.30
N PRO A 15 11.96 -10.86 -5.32
CA PRO A 15 10.64 -11.00 -4.71
C PRO A 15 9.80 -12.06 -5.43
N ASP A 16 9.05 -12.85 -4.68
CA ASP A 16 8.12 -13.84 -5.25
C ASP A 16 6.85 -13.18 -5.76
N ILE A 17 6.40 -12.13 -5.05
CA ILE A 17 5.20 -11.36 -5.36
C ILE A 17 5.53 -9.87 -5.29
N VAL A 18 5.13 -9.11 -6.31
CA VAL A 18 5.26 -7.65 -6.36
C VAL A 18 3.88 -7.03 -6.53
N VAL A 19 3.53 -6.14 -5.62
CA VAL A 19 2.27 -5.38 -5.67
C VAL A 19 2.60 -3.94 -6.02
N VAL A 20 1.96 -3.39 -7.02
CA VAL A 20 2.08 -1.98 -7.39
C VAL A 20 0.72 -1.32 -7.35
N SER A 21 0.60 -0.25 -6.57
CA SER A 21 -0.60 0.57 -6.47
C SER A 21 -0.29 1.99 -6.94
N ILE A 22 -1.14 2.53 -7.81
CA ILE A 22 -1.02 3.88 -8.35
C ILE A 22 -2.35 4.60 -8.15
N GLN A 23 -2.30 5.82 -7.61
CA GLN A 23 -3.45 6.70 -7.47
C GLN A 23 -3.39 7.80 -8.52
N GLU A 24 -4.57 8.31 -8.91
CA GLU A 24 -4.75 9.33 -9.94
C GLU A 24 -4.14 8.95 -11.30
N ILE A 25 -4.16 7.64 -11.64
CA ILE A 25 -3.61 7.11 -12.90
C ILE A 25 -4.27 7.72 -14.14
N VAL A 26 -5.49 8.21 -14.00
CA VAL A 26 -6.21 9.04 -14.97
C VAL A 26 -6.65 10.34 -14.30
N SER A 27 -6.75 11.43 -15.08
CA SER A 27 -7.21 12.70 -14.53
C SER A 27 -8.64 12.57 -13.98
N LEU A 28 -8.85 13.04 -12.74
CA LEU A 28 -10.13 13.02 -12.05
C LEU A 28 -11.07 14.15 -12.57
N ASN A 29 -11.28 14.19 -13.89
CA ASN A 29 -12.29 15.07 -14.49
C ASN A 29 -13.68 14.42 -14.44
N ALA A 30 -14.73 15.24 -14.62
CA ALA A 30 -16.12 14.80 -14.52
C ALA A 30 -16.44 13.60 -15.46
N ILE A 31 -15.81 13.56 -16.64
CA ILE A 31 -16.04 12.50 -17.65
C ILE A 31 -15.47 11.17 -17.17
N ASN A 32 -14.23 11.17 -16.65
CA ASN A 32 -13.59 9.96 -16.14
C ASN A 32 -14.28 9.44 -14.88
N ILE A 33 -14.69 10.35 -14.01
CA ILE A 33 -15.44 10.02 -12.80
C ILE A 33 -16.79 9.37 -13.15
N LEU A 34 -17.51 9.88 -14.15
CA LEU A 34 -18.80 9.33 -14.60
C LEU A 34 -18.66 7.94 -15.26
N LYS A 35 -17.53 7.63 -15.90
CA LYS A 35 -17.29 6.31 -16.51
C LYS A 35 -17.03 5.21 -15.48
N SER A 36 -16.77 5.55 -14.23
CA SER A 36 -16.48 4.61 -13.12
C SER A 36 -15.32 3.62 -13.35
N LYS A 37 -14.56 3.77 -14.44
CA LYS A 37 -13.40 2.93 -14.81
C LYS A 37 -12.33 3.81 -15.44
N GLY A 38 -11.06 3.38 -15.29
CA GLY A 38 -9.92 4.02 -15.94
C GLY A 38 -9.92 3.84 -17.46
N ASP A 39 -9.08 4.62 -18.15
CA ASP A 39 -8.82 4.40 -19.58
C ASP A 39 -8.03 3.09 -19.74
N LYS A 40 -8.65 2.12 -20.42
CA LYS A 40 -8.06 0.79 -20.64
C LYS A 40 -6.67 0.84 -21.32
N ASN A 41 -6.44 1.82 -22.20
CA ASN A 41 -5.16 1.97 -22.87
C ASN A 41 -4.09 2.48 -21.88
N VAL A 42 -4.45 3.43 -21.03
CA VAL A 42 -3.55 3.94 -19.97
C VAL A 42 -3.17 2.80 -19.03
N ILE A 43 -4.13 2.03 -18.55
CA ILE A 43 -3.92 0.88 -17.66
C ILE A 43 -3.01 -0.15 -18.34
N LYS A 44 -3.32 -0.55 -19.58
CA LYS A 44 -2.52 -1.51 -20.34
C LYS A 44 -1.08 -1.04 -20.53
N ASN A 45 -0.87 0.25 -20.82
CA ASN A 45 0.47 0.81 -21.00
C ASN A 45 1.25 0.82 -19.68
N TRP A 46 0.61 1.16 -18.56
CA TRP A 46 1.23 1.09 -17.24
C TRP A 46 1.61 -0.35 -16.88
N THR A 47 0.67 -1.30 -17.01
CA THR A 47 0.94 -2.73 -16.74
C THR A 47 2.14 -3.22 -17.55
N LYS A 48 2.16 -2.91 -18.86
CA LYS A 48 3.27 -3.28 -19.77
C LYS A 48 4.59 -2.64 -19.33
N SER A 49 4.58 -1.37 -18.98
CA SER A 49 5.79 -0.65 -18.57
C SER A 49 6.35 -1.17 -17.25
N LEU A 50 5.48 -1.48 -16.29
CA LEU A 50 5.86 -2.09 -15.00
C LEU A 50 6.45 -3.48 -15.22
N LYS A 51 5.80 -4.31 -16.02
CA LYS A 51 6.27 -5.67 -16.36
C LYS A 51 7.62 -5.65 -17.06
N ASN A 52 7.80 -4.74 -18.03
CA ASN A 52 9.08 -4.56 -18.72
C ASN A 52 10.18 -4.12 -17.74
N SER A 53 9.85 -3.24 -16.78
CA SER A 53 10.81 -2.82 -15.75
C SER A 53 11.23 -4.00 -14.87
N LEU A 54 10.28 -4.85 -14.42
CA LEU A 54 10.60 -6.04 -13.66
C LEU A 54 11.47 -7.03 -14.44
N ASN A 55 11.14 -7.31 -15.69
CA ASN A 55 11.93 -8.19 -16.56
C ASN A 55 13.34 -7.65 -16.83
N THR A 56 13.51 -6.33 -16.87
CA THR A 56 14.84 -5.73 -17.01
C THR A 56 15.66 -5.83 -15.72
N ILE A 57 14.99 -5.68 -14.56
CA ILE A 57 15.64 -5.77 -13.25
C ILE A 57 16.00 -7.21 -12.91
N PHE A 58 15.14 -8.16 -13.27
CA PHE A 58 15.24 -9.60 -12.98
C PHE A 58 15.14 -10.41 -14.27
N PRO A 59 16.18 -10.38 -15.14
CA PRO A 59 16.13 -11.03 -16.45
C PRO A 59 15.96 -12.54 -16.36
N ASP A 60 16.43 -13.15 -15.28
CA ASP A 60 16.35 -14.59 -15.04
C ASP A 60 15.02 -15.01 -14.39
N GLN A 61 14.11 -14.07 -14.16
CA GLN A 61 12.80 -14.32 -13.56
C GLN A 61 11.67 -14.06 -14.56
N CYS A 62 10.64 -14.88 -14.51
CA CYS A 62 9.41 -14.67 -15.28
C CYS A 62 8.28 -14.29 -14.34
N TYR A 63 7.76 -13.05 -14.48
CA TYR A 63 6.60 -12.58 -13.73
C TYR A 63 5.35 -12.61 -14.59
N ILE A 64 4.27 -13.10 -14.00
CA ILE A 64 2.93 -13.10 -14.57
C ILE A 64 2.09 -12.07 -13.84
N ASP A 65 1.26 -11.35 -14.56
CA ASP A 65 0.24 -10.43 -14.05
C ASP A 65 -1.15 -11.09 -14.14
N PRO A 66 -1.54 -11.91 -13.13
CA PRO A 66 -2.78 -12.70 -13.20
C PRO A 66 -4.03 -11.82 -13.26
N PHE A 67 -3.98 -10.66 -12.65
CA PHE A 67 -5.04 -9.66 -12.73
C PHE A 67 -4.51 -8.25 -12.41
N ASN A 68 -5.27 -7.27 -12.85
CA ASN A 68 -5.19 -5.90 -12.40
C ASN A 68 -6.61 -5.38 -12.10
N LEU A 69 -6.70 -4.44 -11.18
CA LEU A 69 -7.96 -3.80 -10.77
C LEU A 69 -7.85 -2.30 -10.98
N ASP A 70 -8.92 -1.70 -11.48
CA ASP A 70 -9.05 -0.26 -11.62
C ASP A 70 -10.39 0.23 -11.07
N LEU A 71 -10.34 1.22 -10.22
CA LEU A 71 -11.43 2.06 -9.79
C LEU A 71 -11.06 3.49 -10.16
N VAL A 72 -11.99 4.34 -10.49
CA VAL A 72 -11.67 5.68 -11.03
C VAL A 72 -10.46 6.31 -10.33
N GLY A 73 -9.32 6.31 -11.03
CA GLY A 73 -8.06 6.86 -10.53
C GLY A 73 -7.24 5.98 -9.60
N ILE A 74 -7.75 4.84 -9.10
CA ILE A 74 -6.97 3.87 -8.31
C ILE A 74 -6.70 2.66 -9.19
N TYR A 75 -5.44 2.30 -9.33
CA TYR A 75 -5.00 1.12 -10.07
C TYR A 75 -4.10 0.26 -9.20
N ILE A 76 -4.30 -1.04 -9.24
CA ILE A 76 -3.44 -2.01 -8.58
C ILE A 76 -3.15 -3.16 -9.52
N VAL A 77 -1.91 -3.63 -9.52
CA VAL A 77 -1.48 -4.82 -10.26
C VAL A 77 -0.62 -5.70 -9.37
N LEU A 78 -0.82 -6.98 -9.53
CA LEU A 78 -0.06 -8.04 -8.88
C LEU A 78 0.83 -8.72 -9.93
N PHE A 79 2.13 -8.81 -9.65
CA PHE A 79 3.07 -9.60 -10.42
C PHE A 79 3.56 -10.76 -9.55
N ILE A 80 3.48 -11.97 -10.07
CA ILE A 80 3.83 -13.20 -9.36
C ILE A 80 4.84 -13.96 -10.18
N LYS A 81 5.86 -14.53 -9.56
CA LYS A 81 6.77 -15.46 -10.23
C LYS A 81 6.00 -16.62 -10.85
N LYS A 82 6.35 -16.98 -12.07
CA LYS A 82 5.70 -18.06 -12.82
C LYS A 82 5.74 -19.39 -12.06
N ASP A 83 6.79 -19.63 -11.30
CA ASP A 83 7.03 -20.90 -10.62
C ASP A 83 6.02 -21.18 -9.50
N ILE A 84 5.45 -20.15 -8.89
CA ILE A 84 4.52 -20.30 -7.76
C ILE A 84 3.06 -20.01 -8.14
N ILE A 85 2.76 -19.53 -9.33
CA ILE A 85 1.40 -19.10 -9.71
C ILE A 85 0.37 -20.23 -9.62
N SER A 86 0.78 -21.47 -9.93
CA SER A 86 -0.10 -22.65 -9.86
C SER A 86 -0.48 -23.04 -8.43
N GLU A 87 0.27 -22.57 -7.43
CA GLU A 87 0.00 -22.81 -6.00
C GLU A 87 -0.87 -21.71 -5.38
N ILE A 88 -1.21 -20.66 -6.16
CA ILE A 88 -1.98 -19.53 -5.65
C ILE A 88 -3.45 -19.68 -6.02
N LEU A 89 -4.31 -19.63 -5.01
CA LEU A 89 -5.75 -19.60 -5.15
C LEU A 89 -6.26 -18.20 -4.89
N PHE A 90 -6.81 -17.54 -5.92
CA PHE A 90 -7.42 -16.22 -5.78
C PHE A 90 -8.83 -16.38 -5.22
N ASN A 91 -9.11 -15.70 -4.11
CA ASN A 91 -10.32 -15.91 -3.34
C ASN A 91 -11.37 -14.81 -3.54
N ASP A 92 -11.06 -13.59 -3.14
CA ASP A 92 -12.03 -12.50 -3.08
C ASP A 92 -11.45 -11.18 -3.60
N ILE A 93 -12.30 -10.46 -4.33
CA ILE A 93 -12.03 -9.10 -4.79
C ILE A 93 -13.22 -8.24 -4.39
N SER A 94 -12.98 -7.17 -3.65
CA SER A 94 -14.01 -6.24 -3.23
C SER A 94 -13.62 -4.80 -3.50
N GLU A 95 -14.59 -4.02 -3.95
CA GLU A 95 -14.44 -2.58 -4.18
C GLU A 95 -15.28 -1.81 -3.16
N ASP A 96 -14.72 -0.74 -2.58
CA ASP A 96 -15.43 0.16 -1.69
C ASP A 96 -15.29 1.61 -2.17
N LYS A 97 -16.31 2.07 -2.88
CA LYS A 97 -16.34 3.39 -3.50
C LYS A 97 -16.73 4.45 -2.49
N LYS A 98 -15.90 5.48 -2.38
CA LYS A 98 -16.12 6.65 -1.52
C LYS A 98 -15.95 7.94 -2.33
N GLY A 99 -16.03 9.09 -1.67
CA GLY A 99 -15.96 10.41 -2.28
C GLY A 99 -17.32 11.03 -2.51
N LYS A 100 -17.37 12.20 -3.18
CA LYS A 100 -18.64 12.88 -3.48
C LYS A 100 -19.52 11.96 -4.33
N PHE A 101 -20.74 11.72 -3.88
CA PHE A 101 -21.74 10.88 -4.55
C PHE A 101 -21.32 9.42 -4.79
N ASN A 102 -20.36 8.88 -4.01
CA ASN A 102 -19.81 7.54 -4.20
C ASN A 102 -19.29 7.27 -5.63
N LEU A 103 -18.75 8.30 -6.28
CA LEU A 103 -18.28 8.22 -7.67
C LEU A 103 -16.93 7.51 -7.82
N GLY A 104 -16.36 7.01 -6.72
CA GLY A 104 -15.16 6.17 -6.76
C GLY A 104 -13.84 6.90 -6.93
N ASN A 105 -13.82 8.24 -6.85
CA ASN A 105 -12.58 9.03 -6.88
C ASN A 105 -11.79 8.93 -5.55
N LYS A 106 -12.38 8.38 -4.53
CA LYS A 106 -11.79 7.97 -3.26
C LYS A 106 -12.37 6.62 -2.88
N GLY A 107 -11.64 5.84 -2.10
CA GLY A 107 -12.07 4.52 -1.68
C GLY A 107 -10.89 3.58 -1.54
N PHE A 108 -11.19 2.29 -1.56
CA PHE A 108 -10.17 1.26 -1.51
C PHE A 108 -10.63 -0.01 -2.24
N PHE A 109 -9.66 -0.78 -2.71
CA PHE A 109 -9.82 -2.18 -3.10
C PHE A 109 -9.32 -3.07 -1.99
N THR A 110 -9.94 -4.22 -1.84
CA THR A 110 -9.36 -5.35 -1.12
C THR A 110 -9.38 -6.57 -2.02
N PHE A 111 -8.31 -7.33 -2.00
CA PHE A 111 -8.30 -8.66 -2.60
C PHE A 111 -7.49 -9.61 -1.71
N SER A 112 -7.83 -10.88 -1.81
CA SER A 112 -7.22 -11.93 -1.02
C SER A 112 -6.89 -13.12 -1.90
N PHE A 113 -5.84 -13.82 -1.52
CA PHE A 113 -5.45 -15.08 -2.14
C PHE A 113 -4.85 -16.00 -1.08
N GLN A 114 -4.89 -17.27 -1.37
CA GLN A 114 -4.21 -18.27 -0.58
C GLN A 114 -2.96 -18.74 -1.32
N TYR A 115 -1.86 -18.84 -0.61
CA TYR A 115 -0.65 -19.49 -1.09
C TYR A 115 -0.22 -20.53 -0.06
N LYS A 116 -0.23 -21.79 -0.48
CA LYS A 116 -0.08 -22.95 0.43
C LYS A 116 -1.18 -22.91 1.51
N ASP A 117 -0.79 -22.88 2.78
CA ASP A 117 -1.66 -22.87 3.95
C ASP A 117 -1.92 -21.46 4.52
N LYS A 118 -1.45 -20.40 3.85
CA LYS A 118 -1.56 -19.02 4.34
C LYS A 118 -2.45 -18.14 3.48
N ILE A 119 -3.23 -17.32 4.14
CA ILE A 119 -4.09 -16.31 3.54
C ILE A 119 -3.35 -14.97 3.49
N PHE A 120 -3.29 -14.39 2.31
CA PHE A 120 -2.76 -13.07 2.04
C PHE A 120 -3.88 -12.11 1.67
N SER A 121 -3.89 -10.92 2.27
CA SER A 121 -4.88 -9.89 1.95
C SER A 121 -4.21 -8.56 1.69
N ILE A 122 -4.64 -7.89 0.64
CA ILE A 122 -4.05 -6.63 0.20
C ILE A 122 -5.17 -5.61 0.04
N ALA A 123 -4.98 -4.43 0.63
CA ALA A 123 -5.84 -3.27 0.41
C ALA A 123 -5.05 -2.14 -0.24
N SER A 124 -5.59 -1.59 -1.30
CA SER A 124 -5.05 -0.39 -1.96
C SER A 124 -6.07 0.74 -1.84
N GLY A 125 -5.64 1.89 -1.33
CA GLY A 125 -6.52 3.00 -1.02
C GLY A 125 -6.09 4.36 -1.57
N HIS A 126 -7.09 5.19 -1.81
CA HIS A 126 -6.95 6.63 -1.97
C HIS A 126 -7.94 7.31 -1.01
N LEU A 127 -7.47 7.66 0.18
CA LEU A 127 -8.34 8.12 1.26
C LEU A 127 -8.68 9.62 1.13
N ASP A 128 -9.57 10.08 2.01
CA ASP A 128 -10.06 11.46 2.02
C ASP A 128 -8.91 12.47 2.18
N SER A 129 -8.80 13.41 1.24
CA SER A 129 -7.82 14.49 1.28
C SER A 129 -8.25 15.65 2.19
N GLY A 130 -7.27 16.42 2.67
CA GLY A 130 -7.47 17.61 3.51
C GLY A 130 -7.17 17.37 4.99
N ASN A 131 -6.60 18.40 5.64
CA ASN A 131 -6.10 18.32 7.01
C ASN A 131 -7.20 17.91 8.02
N LYS A 132 -8.42 18.43 7.87
CA LYS A 132 -9.56 18.20 8.77
C LYS A 132 -10.26 16.84 8.57
N LYS A 133 -9.67 15.92 7.80
CA LYS A 133 -10.32 14.62 7.48
C LYS A 133 -9.67 13.44 8.19
N ASN A 134 -8.86 13.68 9.23
CA ASN A 134 -8.14 12.62 9.94
C ASN A 134 -9.08 11.54 10.46
N GLU A 135 -10.13 11.90 11.18
CA GLU A 135 -11.12 10.96 11.73
C GLU A 135 -11.74 10.04 10.65
N LYS A 136 -12.01 10.60 9.45
CA LYS A 136 -12.54 9.81 8.34
C LYS A 136 -11.52 8.79 7.83
N ARG A 137 -10.25 9.17 7.76
CA ARG A 137 -9.16 8.27 7.36
C ARG A 137 -9.00 7.13 8.36
N ILE A 138 -8.97 7.46 9.65
CA ILE A 138 -8.91 6.47 10.74
C ILE A 138 -10.11 5.52 10.68
N LYS A 139 -11.33 6.06 10.53
CA LYS A 139 -12.54 5.25 10.36
C LYS A 139 -12.42 4.31 9.16
N THR A 140 -11.90 4.80 8.02
CA THR A 140 -11.73 3.97 6.83
C THR A 140 -10.70 2.85 7.05
N LEU A 141 -9.60 3.08 7.78
CA LEU A 141 -8.69 2.00 8.18
C LEU A 141 -9.40 0.93 9.00
N GLY A 142 -10.26 1.34 9.94
CA GLY A 142 -11.10 0.40 10.71
C GLY A 142 -12.07 -0.40 9.83
N GLU A 143 -12.66 0.22 8.82
CA GLU A 143 -13.53 -0.45 7.85
C GLU A 143 -12.75 -1.47 7.01
N ILE A 144 -11.53 -1.13 6.54
CA ILE A 144 -10.66 -2.07 5.82
C ILE A 144 -10.33 -3.27 6.71
N LEU A 145 -9.87 -3.04 7.94
CA LEU A 145 -9.47 -4.12 8.86
C LEU A 145 -10.62 -5.09 9.18
N ASN A 146 -11.84 -4.59 9.24
CA ASN A 146 -13.02 -5.38 9.55
C ASN A 146 -13.82 -5.83 8.31
N LYS A 147 -13.28 -5.58 7.09
CA LYS A 147 -13.89 -6.06 5.85
C LYS A 147 -13.92 -7.57 5.82
N ASP A 148 -15.08 -8.12 5.44
CA ASP A 148 -15.21 -9.55 5.20
C ASP A 148 -14.45 -9.95 3.93
N ILE A 149 -13.66 -11.00 4.03
CA ILE A 149 -12.98 -11.67 2.92
C ILE A 149 -13.47 -13.11 2.84
N LYS A 150 -13.72 -13.59 1.63
CA LYS A 150 -14.12 -14.98 1.41
C LYS A 150 -12.88 -15.80 1.06
N VAL A 151 -12.72 -16.91 1.74
CA VAL A 151 -11.68 -17.90 1.48
C VAL A 151 -12.38 -19.22 1.20
N GLU A 152 -12.01 -19.91 0.12
CA GLU A 152 -12.71 -21.11 -0.33
C GLU A 152 -14.23 -20.91 -0.22
N SER A 153 -15.01 -21.11 -1.10
CA SER A 153 -16.43 -20.78 -1.31
C SER A 153 -17.37 -20.56 -0.08
N LYS A 154 -16.95 -20.77 1.17
CA LYS A 154 -17.83 -20.76 2.35
C LYS A 154 -17.30 -20.09 3.62
N THR A 155 -15.98 -19.93 3.80
CA THR A 155 -15.46 -19.38 5.07
C THR A 155 -15.27 -17.86 4.95
N ILE A 156 -15.91 -17.11 5.83
CA ILE A 156 -15.76 -15.64 5.91
C ILE A 156 -14.78 -15.32 7.03
N HIS A 157 -13.73 -14.60 6.69
CA HIS A 157 -12.75 -14.05 7.63
C HIS A 157 -12.77 -12.53 7.55
N LYS A 158 -12.22 -11.85 8.55
CA LYS A 158 -11.97 -10.42 8.44
C LYS A 158 -10.60 -10.20 7.74
N PHE A 159 -10.45 -9.09 7.04
CA PHE A 159 -9.19 -8.70 6.42
C PHE A 159 -8.00 -8.79 7.39
N LYS A 160 -8.19 -8.30 8.63
CA LYS A 160 -7.17 -8.34 9.69
C LYS A 160 -6.79 -9.74 10.17
N ASP A 161 -7.62 -10.75 9.90
CA ASP A 161 -7.39 -12.12 10.35
C ASP A 161 -6.48 -12.90 9.39
N ALA A 162 -6.29 -12.43 8.15
CA ALA A 162 -5.36 -13.03 7.18
C ALA A 162 -3.96 -13.19 7.78
N ASP A 163 -3.23 -14.26 7.40
CA ASP A 163 -1.89 -14.54 7.92
C ASP A 163 -0.90 -13.41 7.63
N PHE A 164 -0.99 -12.83 6.43
CA PHE A 164 -0.30 -11.60 6.06
C PHE A 164 -1.28 -10.64 5.40
N TRP A 165 -1.23 -9.39 5.78
CA TRP A 165 -1.94 -8.35 5.06
C TRP A 165 -1.17 -7.04 5.03
N VAL A 166 -1.47 -6.26 3.99
CA VAL A 166 -0.89 -4.93 3.76
C VAL A 166 -1.97 -3.96 3.29
N ILE A 167 -1.91 -2.72 3.79
CA ILE A 167 -2.71 -1.58 3.34
C ILE A 167 -1.74 -0.55 2.77
N LEU A 168 -1.89 -0.21 1.49
CA LEU A 168 -0.99 0.70 0.80
C LEU A 168 -1.73 1.73 -0.05
N GLY A 169 -1.07 2.85 -0.35
CA GLY A 169 -1.60 3.87 -1.25
C GLY A 169 -1.42 5.30 -0.73
N ASP A 170 -2.11 6.24 -1.39
CA ASP A 170 -2.24 7.61 -0.90
C ASP A 170 -3.28 7.65 0.23
N LEU A 171 -2.81 7.44 1.46
CA LEU A 171 -3.65 7.42 2.65
C LEU A 171 -3.91 8.84 3.19
N ASN A 172 -3.30 9.86 2.58
CA ASN A 172 -3.59 11.28 2.78
C ASN A 172 -3.39 11.82 4.21
N PHE A 173 -2.63 11.12 5.07
CA PHE A 173 -2.28 11.66 6.39
C PHE A 173 -1.40 12.90 6.24
N ARG A 174 -1.54 13.84 7.16
CA ARG A 174 -0.91 15.16 7.09
C ARG A 174 -0.06 15.41 8.34
N LEU A 175 0.87 16.38 8.24
CA LEU A 175 1.60 16.87 9.40
C LEU A 175 0.84 18.00 10.07
N GLU A 176 0.75 17.97 11.40
CA GLU A 176 0.20 19.04 12.24
C GLU A 176 1.29 20.08 12.56
N LEU A 177 1.83 20.67 11.50
CA LEU A 177 2.91 21.67 11.54
C LEU A 177 2.60 22.85 10.63
N SER A 178 3.31 23.96 10.83
CA SER A 178 3.40 24.99 9.80
C SER A 178 4.28 24.51 8.62
N TYR A 179 4.12 25.13 7.46
CA TYR A 179 4.98 24.83 6.31
C TYR A 179 6.47 25.07 6.62
N TYR A 180 6.77 26.19 7.26
CA TYR A 180 8.15 26.59 7.58
C TYR A 180 8.80 25.64 8.59
N ASP A 181 8.08 25.27 9.65
CA ASP A 181 8.60 24.30 10.63
C ASP A 181 8.88 22.95 9.98
N ALA A 182 7.97 22.50 9.12
CA ALA A 182 8.14 21.24 8.37
C ALA A 182 9.39 21.32 7.45
N ILE A 183 9.61 22.43 6.74
CA ILE A 183 10.79 22.63 5.88
C ILE A 183 12.07 22.64 6.71
N CYS A 184 12.10 23.33 7.86
CA CYS A 184 13.27 23.32 8.74
C CYS A 184 13.63 21.89 9.17
N LEU A 185 12.66 21.12 9.66
CA LEU A 185 12.90 19.74 10.09
C LEU A 185 13.33 18.82 8.92
N ILE A 186 12.84 19.08 7.71
CA ILE A 186 13.25 18.35 6.51
C ILE A 186 14.71 18.65 6.16
N GLN A 187 15.12 19.93 6.22
CA GLN A 187 16.50 20.37 5.96
C GLN A 187 17.47 19.76 6.97
N ASP A 188 17.06 19.69 8.24
CA ASP A 188 17.83 19.08 9.32
C ASP A 188 17.79 17.54 9.29
N LYS A 189 17.01 16.94 8.36
CA LYS A 189 16.75 15.49 8.28
C LYS A 189 16.19 14.89 9.57
N ASN A 190 15.51 15.71 10.37
CA ASN A 190 14.89 15.29 11.61
C ASN A 190 13.52 14.63 11.36
N TYR A 191 13.56 13.44 10.73
CA TYR A 191 12.35 12.71 10.33
C TYR A 191 11.58 12.15 11.52
N ASP A 192 12.26 11.87 12.64
CA ASP A 192 11.60 11.42 13.87
C ASP A 192 10.70 12.55 14.44
N ALA A 193 11.17 13.80 14.45
CA ALA A 193 10.34 14.94 14.87
C ALA A 193 9.17 15.20 13.92
N LEU A 194 9.38 15.06 12.59
CA LEU A 194 8.27 15.14 11.62
C LEU A 194 7.24 14.04 11.88
N TYR A 195 7.68 12.81 12.12
CA TYR A 195 6.78 11.67 12.36
C TYR A 195 5.96 11.85 13.65
N CYS A 196 6.54 12.42 14.70
CA CYS A 196 5.79 12.75 15.92
C CYS A 196 4.60 13.70 15.68
N MET A 197 4.66 14.51 14.62
CA MET A 197 3.59 15.44 14.24
C MET A 197 2.69 14.90 13.11
N ASP A 198 2.88 13.64 12.72
CA ASP A 198 2.05 12.98 11.70
C ASP A 198 0.69 12.58 12.26
N GLN A 199 -0.37 12.90 11.53
CA GLN A 199 -1.75 12.61 11.96
C GLN A 199 -2.02 11.14 12.21
N PHE A 200 -1.38 10.23 11.46
CA PHE A 200 -1.52 8.81 11.75
C PHE A 200 -0.80 8.45 13.04
N HIS A 201 0.42 8.94 13.26
CA HIS A 201 1.16 8.67 14.50
C HIS A 201 0.42 9.20 15.72
N LEU A 202 -0.09 10.43 15.66
CA LEU A 202 -0.89 11.01 16.74
C LEU A 202 -2.14 10.16 17.05
N ALA A 203 -2.84 9.69 16.01
CA ALA A 203 -3.97 8.81 16.18
C ALA A 203 -3.58 7.40 16.68
N TYR A 204 -2.41 6.91 16.29
CA TYR A 204 -1.86 5.62 16.71
C TYR A 204 -1.50 5.61 18.20
N GLU A 205 -1.04 6.76 18.74
CA GLU A 205 -0.74 6.93 20.16
C GLU A 205 -1.99 7.20 21.02
N ASP A 206 -3.12 7.62 20.42
CA ASP A 206 -4.38 7.87 21.11
C ASP A 206 -5.05 6.54 21.52
N GLU A 207 -5.35 6.39 22.81
CA GLU A 207 -5.99 5.20 23.39
C GLU A 207 -7.38 4.92 22.78
N ASN A 208 -8.10 5.96 22.34
CA ASN A 208 -9.40 5.82 21.68
C ASN A 208 -9.29 5.08 20.33
N ASN A 209 -8.09 5.03 19.76
CA ASN A 209 -7.78 4.35 18.52
C ASN A 209 -6.93 3.09 18.75
N SER A 210 -7.04 2.45 19.90
CA SER A 210 -6.25 1.26 20.28
C SER A 210 -6.24 0.14 19.21
N PHE A 211 -7.28 0.05 18.37
CA PHE A 211 -7.32 -0.90 17.27
C PHE A 211 -6.19 -0.70 16.25
N LEU A 212 -5.66 0.53 16.10
CA LEU A 212 -4.51 0.80 15.27
C LEU A 212 -3.28 0.09 15.84
N LYS A 213 -2.95 0.34 17.12
CA LYS A 213 -1.81 -0.30 17.81
C LYS A 213 -1.90 -1.83 17.85
N ASN A 214 -3.11 -2.35 17.96
CA ASN A 214 -3.33 -3.78 18.07
C ASN A 214 -3.16 -4.52 16.74
N ASN A 215 -3.34 -3.85 15.61
CA ASN A 215 -3.37 -4.51 14.31
C ASN A 215 -2.26 -4.05 13.36
N LEU A 216 -1.94 -2.75 13.33
CA LEU A 216 -1.06 -2.18 12.32
C LEU A 216 0.38 -2.04 12.81
N SER A 217 1.29 -2.28 11.87
CA SER A 217 2.70 -1.87 11.94
C SER A 217 3.05 -1.06 10.71
N GLU A 218 4.06 -0.24 10.84
CA GLU A 218 4.67 0.49 9.72
C GLU A 218 6.19 0.40 9.83
N GLY A 219 6.88 0.43 8.70
CA GLY A 219 8.33 0.51 8.70
C GLY A 219 8.81 1.86 9.25
N LYS A 220 10.00 1.90 9.83
CA LYS A 220 10.58 3.16 10.30
C LYS A 220 10.72 4.14 9.13
N ILE A 221 10.12 5.33 9.27
CA ILE A 221 10.25 6.40 8.29
C ILE A 221 11.60 7.10 8.48
N ASN A 222 12.55 6.82 7.60
CA ASN A 222 13.88 7.43 7.55
C ASN A 222 14.06 8.30 6.30
N PHE A 223 12.98 8.88 5.79
CA PHE A 223 12.97 9.68 4.57
C PHE A 223 12.06 10.91 4.74
N ALA A 224 12.31 11.92 3.91
CA ALA A 224 11.50 13.14 3.91
C ALA A 224 10.08 12.87 3.38
N PRO A 225 9.08 13.71 3.72
CA PRO A 225 7.69 13.59 3.26
C PRO A 225 7.55 13.32 1.77
N THR A 226 6.50 12.60 1.40
CA THR A 226 6.25 12.15 0.02
C THR A 226 5.46 13.14 -0.82
N TYR A 227 4.85 14.15 -0.21
CA TYR A 227 3.92 15.13 -0.78
C TYR A 227 4.16 16.51 -0.16
N LYS A 228 3.93 17.67 -0.75
CA LYS A 228 3.63 17.94 -2.17
C LYS A 228 4.86 18.54 -2.81
N PHE A 229 5.30 17.93 -3.90
CA PHE A 229 6.43 18.43 -4.69
C PHE A 229 5.94 19.26 -5.88
N GLU A 230 6.81 20.14 -6.37
CA GLU A 230 6.75 20.60 -7.74
C GLU A 230 7.08 19.43 -8.69
N LYS A 231 6.34 19.31 -9.78
CA LYS A 231 6.61 18.24 -10.76
C LYS A 231 8.00 18.43 -11.38
N HIS A 232 8.69 17.31 -11.58
CA HIS A 232 10.06 17.26 -12.14
C HIS A 232 11.13 17.99 -11.30
N SER A 233 10.83 18.33 -10.05
CA SER A 233 11.70 19.05 -9.11
C SER A 233 11.90 18.26 -7.81
N ASP A 234 12.85 18.65 -7.00
CA ASP A 234 13.01 18.20 -5.61
C ASP A 234 12.45 19.23 -4.60
N ASN A 235 11.91 20.34 -5.09
CA ASN A 235 11.35 21.35 -4.23
C ASN A 235 9.94 20.94 -3.78
N TYR A 236 9.65 21.19 -2.51
CA TYR A 236 8.28 21.16 -2.04
C TYR A 236 7.52 22.37 -2.58
N ALA A 237 6.31 22.15 -3.08
CA ALA A 237 5.51 23.17 -3.69
C ALA A 237 5.07 24.22 -2.67
N PHE A 238 5.33 25.49 -3.03
CA PHE A 238 4.89 26.66 -2.30
C PHE A 238 4.07 27.53 -3.25
N GLU A 239 2.77 27.33 -3.26
CA GLU A 239 1.84 28.07 -4.12
C GLU A 239 1.16 29.16 -3.29
N ASP A 240 1.21 30.42 -3.76
CA ASP A 240 0.51 31.54 -3.14
C ASP A 240 -1.00 31.24 -3.01
N GLY A 241 -1.51 31.36 -1.79
CA GLY A 241 -2.92 31.11 -1.45
C GLY A 241 -3.32 29.66 -1.21
N LYS A 242 -2.45 28.65 -1.44
CA LYS A 242 -2.73 27.24 -1.16
C LYS A 242 -1.50 26.49 -0.66
N ILE A 243 -0.88 27.00 0.40
CA ILE A 243 0.27 26.34 1.01
C ILE A 243 -0.12 24.94 1.49
N ARG A 244 0.63 23.93 1.05
CA ARG A 244 0.48 22.54 1.50
C ARG A 244 1.70 22.13 2.31
N VAL A 245 1.48 21.85 3.57
CA VAL A 245 2.54 21.34 4.45
C VAL A 245 3.04 20.01 3.86
N PRO A 246 4.37 19.85 3.65
CA PRO A 246 4.93 18.55 3.28
C PRO A 246 4.42 17.46 4.22
N SER A 247 4.00 16.32 3.67
CA SER A 247 3.31 15.30 4.48
C SER A 247 3.60 13.88 3.97
N TYR A 248 3.48 12.88 4.87
CA TYR A 248 3.60 11.47 4.56
C TYR A 248 2.26 10.91 4.10
N CYS A 249 1.83 11.28 2.89
CA CYS A 249 0.55 10.84 2.34
C CYS A 249 0.57 9.40 1.86
N ASP A 250 1.69 8.97 1.30
CA ASP A 250 1.89 7.67 0.66
C ASP A 250 2.50 6.71 1.67
N ARG A 251 1.74 5.66 2.03
CA ARG A 251 2.07 4.80 3.17
C ARG A 251 1.88 3.32 2.84
N ILE A 252 2.58 2.47 3.58
CA ILE A 252 2.42 1.02 3.56
C ILE A 252 2.35 0.53 5.00
N PHE A 253 1.14 0.16 5.44
CA PHE A 253 0.89 -0.50 6.72
C PHE A 253 0.81 -2.01 6.52
N TYR A 254 1.22 -2.77 7.53
CA TYR A 254 1.18 -4.22 7.49
C TYR A 254 0.74 -4.80 8.83
N CYS A 255 0.38 -6.08 8.84
CA CYS A 255 -0.11 -6.76 10.03
C CYS A 255 0.97 -6.95 11.10
N LYS A 256 0.58 -6.71 12.34
CA LYS A 256 1.44 -6.94 13.51
C LYS A 256 1.35 -8.42 13.93
N LYS A 257 2.00 -9.30 13.18
CA LYS A 257 1.98 -10.76 13.43
C LYS A 257 3.40 -11.33 13.46
N ASN A 258 3.58 -12.42 14.22
CA ASN A 258 4.82 -13.17 14.21
C ASN A 258 5.05 -13.83 12.82
N GLY A 259 6.32 -14.07 12.48
CA GLY A 259 6.65 -14.67 11.19
C GLY A 259 6.65 -13.69 10.01
N ILE A 260 6.61 -12.38 10.28
CA ILE A 260 6.71 -11.32 9.27
C ILE A 260 7.89 -10.42 9.64
N ARG A 261 8.77 -10.18 8.68
CA ARG A 261 9.89 -9.26 8.81
C ARG A 261 9.84 -8.23 7.69
N ILE A 262 9.84 -6.95 8.04
CA ILE A 262 10.08 -5.89 7.08
C ILE A 262 11.58 -5.80 6.79
N LEU A 263 11.95 -5.81 5.52
CA LEU A 263 13.33 -5.78 5.06
C LEU A 263 13.76 -4.37 4.67
N SER A 264 12.85 -3.60 4.09
CA SER A 264 13.08 -2.21 3.72
C SER A 264 11.77 -1.42 3.74
N TYR A 265 11.87 -0.11 3.97
CA TYR A 265 10.79 0.86 3.80
C TYR A 265 11.40 2.18 3.35
N GLU A 266 11.15 2.59 2.12
CA GLU A 266 11.89 3.67 1.49
C GLU A 266 11.00 4.52 0.57
N ARG A 267 11.41 5.79 0.39
CA ARG A 267 10.86 6.70 -0.61
C ARG A 267 11.70 6.68 -1.88
N ILE A 268 11.07 6.52 -3.04
CA ILE A 268 11.74 6.58 -4.35
C ILE A 268 11.88 8.04 -4.79
N SER A 269 12.99 8.67 -4.44
CA SER A 269 13.23 10.09 -4.70
C SER A 269 13.52 10.41 -6.17
N THR A 270 13.96 9.43 -6.96
CA THR A 270 14.34 9.62 -8.37
C THR A 270 13.13 9.73 -9.32
N LEU A 271 11.96 9.27 -8.91
CA LEU A 271 10.75 9.32 -9.73
C LEU A 271 9.98 10.62 -9.49
N LYS A 272 10.17 11.62 -10.35
CA LYS A 272 9.68 13.01 -10.18
C LYS A 272 8.55 13.41 -11.12
N ILE A 273 7.86 12.44 -11.73
CA ILE A 273 6.78 12.70 -12.71
C ILE A 273 5.47 13.20 -12.07
N SER A 274 5.34 13.06 -10.76
CA SER A 274 4.18 13.44 -9.96
C SER A 274 4.57 14.47 -8.90
N ASP A 275 3.61 15.12 -8.29
CA ASP A 275 3.74 15.91 -7.06
C ASP A 275 3.81 15.02 -5.80
N HIS A 276 3.71 13.69 -5.96
CA HIS A 276 4.05 12.69 -4.95
C HIS A 276 5.36 11.96 -5.28
N ARG A 277 5.99 11.39 -4.25
CA ARG A 277 7.11 10.43 -4.39
C ARG A 277 6.63 9.07 -3.94
N PRO A 278 6.82 8.01 -4.76
CA PRO A 278 6.43 6.67 -4.38
C PRO A 278 7.16 6.17 -3.14
N VAL A 279 6.50 5.30 -2.39
CA VAL A 279 7.11 4.51 -1.31
C VAL A 279 7.16 3.04 -1.70
N THR A 280 8.15 2.34 -1.20
CA THR A 280 8.31 0.90 -1.37
C THR A 280 8.62 0.24 -0.04
N ALA A 281 8.14 -0.99 0.13
CA ALA A 281 8.50 -1.85 1.26
C ALA A 281 8.75 -3.27 0.76
N ALA A 282 9.69 -3.94 1.37
CA ALA A 282 9.95 -5.36 1.15
C ALA A 282 9.68 -6.13 2.44
N PHE A 283 9.03 -7.27 2.30
CA PHE A 283 8.67 -8.14 3.42
C PHE A 283 9.17 -9.56 3.17
N GLU A 284 9.52 -10.23 4.26
CA GLU A 284 9.74 -11.67 4.30
C GLU A 284 8.66 -12.30 5.20
N VAL A 285 7.97 -13.29 4.65
CA VAL A 285 6.95 -14.05 5.38
C VAL A 285 7.46 -15.44 5.61
N PHE A 286 7.61 -15.83 6.88
CA PHE A 286 8.15 -17.14 7.27
C PHE A 286 7.03 -18.17 7.37
N TRP A 287 7.31 -19.39 6.89
CA TRP A 287 6.46 -20.56 7.10
C TRP A 287 6.94 -21.30 8.35
N ASP A 288 6.09 -21.37 9.41
CA ASP A 288 6.36 -22.26 10.55
C ASP A 288 6.30 -23.72 10.09
N LYS A 289 7.47 -24.36 10.02
CA LYS A 289 7.56 -25.80 9.71
C LYS A 289 6.95 -26.68 10.81
N ASN A 290 6.75 -26.17 12.03
CA ASN A 290 6.42 -26.97 13.22
C ASN A 290 4.92 -27.23 13.44
N LYS A 291 4.01 -26.65 12.65
CA LYS A 291 2.57 -26.92 12.80
C LYS A 291 2.08 -28.25 12.23
N LYS A 292 2.83 -28.90 11.33
CA LYS A 292 2.43 -30.19 10.74
C LYS A 292 2.75 -31.42 11.60
N GLU A 293 3.70 -31.33 12.53
CA GLU A 293 4.07 -32.49 13.35
C GLU A 293 3.14 -32.71 14.57
N ASN A 294 2.50 -31.68 15.09
CA ASN A 294 1.61 -31.82 16.25
C ASN A 294 0.23 -32.42 15.93
N ASN A 295 -0.31 -32.16 14.74
CA ASN A 295 -1.60 -32.74 14.33
C ASN A 295 -1.52 -34.25 14.00
N ASN A 296 -0.33 -34.75 13.59
CA ASN A 296 -0.14 -36.16 13.32
C ASN A 296 0.12 -37.03 14.58
N ASN A 297 0.40 -36.36 15.72
CA ASN A 297 0.61 -37.07 16.99
C ASN A 297 -0.70 -37.12 17.83
N GLU A 298 -1.68 -36.25 17.60
CA GLU A 298 -2.98 -36.32 18.27
C GLU A 298 -3.88 -37.38 17.62
N GLU A 299 -3.79 -37.62 16.30
CA GLU A 299 -4.55 -38.69 15.61
C GLU A 299 -3.99 -40.12 15.83
N LYS A 300 -2.78 -40.26 16.38
CA LYS A 300 -2.22 -41.56 16.71
C LYS A 300 -2.44 -42.03 18.14
N ASN A 301 -3.02 -41.13 18.97
CA ASN A 301 -3.30 -41.40 20.38
C ASN A 301 -4.79 -41.32 20.76
N ALA A 302 -5.70 -41.33 19.76
CA ALA A 302 -7.15 -41.41 19.96
C ALA A 302 -7.71 -42.77 19.55
#